data_46195cb2fb11b37dfa004947021c9d89
#
_entry.id   46195cb2fb11b37dfa004947021c9d89
#
_cell.length_a   1.000
_cell.length_b   1.000
_cell.length_c   1.000
_cell.angle_alpha   90.00
_cell.angle_beta   90.00
_cell.angle_gamma   90.00
#
_symmetry.space_group_name_H-M   'P 1'
#
loop_
_entity.id
_entity.type
_entity.pdbx_description
1 polymer ?
#
loop_
_entity_poly.entity_id
_entity_poly.type
_entity_poly.pdbx_seq_one_letter_code
_entity_poly.pdbx_strand_id
1 'polypeptide(L)'
;MRMTILFRWLATLWFAGLIIFSAGQLAAQTEEKLLDDINQLPEAERQARLVDSAKKEGTVTWYVAMNRAYAQDLINAFEAQYPFLKVNALTGGGGALLNRVLAEHRAKSFQYDVFNTRSMTINTLKKAGAIMRYRSPYRNSLRDGFYDKEGYLNGIFATPLVFIFNTKLVNRKEAPASIEDLLNLKWVGKMAVDDESFDWLAALLDYYGEAKGTELATKLGQQKLNVRRGPTLLTQLVAAGEFFVEIDGHHQEAIAKKKAGAPIDYNFPQPFVPAKSLIPIYMSSRPPHPHAAALMADFLMSKKGQEIMSGHGRWVGHKGITAKGPDDIGDRKVVIPSPDKWGDRYQELIGLYNKLLLRQGGS
;
A
#
# COMPACT_ATOMS: atom_id res chain seq x y z
N MET A 1 0.38 9.87 -62.40
CA MET A 1 0.04 10.98 -61.52
C MET A 1 -0.94 10.60 -60.38
N ARG A 2 -0.81 9.40 -59.81
CA ARG A 2 -1.67 8.94 -58.69
C ARG A 2 -0.94 8.37 -57.46
N MET A 3 0.41 8.47 -57.45
CA MET A 3 1.22 7.91 -56.35
C MET A 3 1.75 8.93 -55.34
N THR A 4 1.62 10.22 -55.63
CA THR A 4 2.12 11.31 -54.77
C THR A 4 1.13 11.81 -53.70
N ILE A 5 -0.16 11.43 -53.77
CA ILE A 5 -1.19 11.90 -52.84
C ILE A 5 -1.25 10.98 -51.58
N LEU A 6 -0.96 9.69 -51.70
CA LEU A 6 -0.98 8.76 -50.56
C LEU A 6 0.13 9.02 -49.53
N PHE A 7 1.29 9.51 -49.95
CA PHE A 7 2.41 9.78 -49.04
C PHE A 7 2.22 11.04 -48.16
N ARG A 8 1.40 11.99 -48.62
CA ARG A 8 1.14 13.23 -47.86
C ARG A 8 0.16 13.00 -46.69
N TRP A 9 -0.77 12.03 -46.78
CA TRP A 9 -1.73 11.72 -45.70
C TRP A 9 -1.11 10.86 -44.58
N LEU A 10 -0.15 9.99 -44.92
CA LEU A 10 0.59 9.21 -43.92
C LEU A 10 1.53 10.08 -43.08
N ALA A 11 2.18 11.08 -43.69
CA ALA A 11 3.07 12.01 -42.99
C ALA A 11 2.30 12.94 -42.03
N THR A 12 1.08 13.37 -42.38
CA THR A 12 0.23 14.21 -41.51
C THR A 12 -0.34 13.47 -40.33
N LEU A 13 -0.63 12.18 -40.47
CA LEU A 13 -1.08 11.34 -39.34
C LEU A 13 0.05 11.04 -38.31
N TRP A 14 1.29 10.88 -38.81
CA TRP A 14 2.46 10.71 -37.92
C TRP A 14 2.82 12.02 -37.20
N PHE A 15 2.71 13.16 -37.82
CA PHE A 15 2.96 14.45 -37.19
C PHE A 15 1.87 14.81 -36.16
N ALA A 16 0.61 14.52 -36.45
CA ALA A 16 -0.48 14.74 -35.50
C ALA A 16 -0.35 13.81 -34.27
N GLY A 17 0.09 12.56 -34.45
CA GLY A 17 0.33 11.63 -33.35
C GLY A 17 1.48 12.06 -32.43
N LEU A 18 2.56 12.60 -32.98
CA LEU A 18 3.72 13.13 -32.23
C LEU A 18 3.37 14.41 -31.44
N ILE A 19 2.57 15.31 -32.02
CA ILE A 19 2.15 16.55 -31.36
C ILE A 19 1.19 16.27 -30.20
N ILE A 20 0.31 15.29 -30.34
CA ILE A 20 -0.64 14.91 -29.28
C ILE A 20 0.09 14.21 -28.12
N PHE A 21 1.13 13.42 -28.39
CA PHE A 21 1.95 12.78 -27.35
C PHE A 21 2.77 13.82 -26.55
N SER A 22 3.32 14.83 -27.23
CA SER A 22 4.08 15.93 -26.59
C SER A 22 3.21 16.85 -25.74
N ALA A 23 1.98 17.16 -26.17
CA ALA A 23 1.06 18.01 -25.41
C ALA A 23 0.58 17.37 -24.11
N GLY A 24 0.46 16.03 -24.09
CA GLY A 24 0.10 15.27 -22.88
C GLY A 24 1.19 15.31 -21.82
N GLN A 25 2.44 15.12 -22.19
CA GLN A 25 3.57 15.21 -21.28
C GLN A 25 3.83 16.64 -20.81
N LEU A 26 3.64 17.62 -21.66
CA LEU A 26 3.81 19.04 -21.32
C LEU A 26 2.80 19.49 -20.24
N ALA A 27 1.55 19.05 -20.33
CA ALA A 27 0.51 19.39 -19.33
C ALA A 27 0.79 18.72 -17.98
N ALA A 28 1.18 17.44 -17.94
CA ALA A 28 1.56 16.75 -16.71
C ALA A 28 2.78 17.40 -16.03
N GLN A 29 3.77 17.84 -16.80
CA GLN A 29 4.92 18.61 -16.29
C GLN A 29 4.50 19.99 -15.76
N THR A 30 3.44 20.58 -16.30
CA THR A 30 2.92 21.87 -15.85
C THR A 30 2.29 21.78 -14.46
N GLU A 31 1.45 20.76 -14.20
CA GLU A 31 0.82 20.55 -12.89
C GLU A 31 1.83 20.14 -11.82
N GLU A 32 2.77 19.25 -12.14
CA GLU A 32 3.85 18.88 -11.24
C GLU A 32 4.71 20.09 -10.87
N LYS A 33 5.10 20.90 -11.87
CA LYS A 33 5.87 22.13 -11.65
C LYS A 33 5.11 23.14 -10.80
N LEU A 34 3.81 23.34 -11.08
CA LEU A 34 2.95 24.23 -10.31
C LEU A 34 2.96 23.88 -8.82
N LEU A 35 2.77 22.59 -8.50
CA LEU A 35 2.76 22.15 -7.11
C LEU A 35 4.16 22.14 -6.48
N ASP A 36 5.21 21.84 -7.25
CA ASP A 36 6.60 21.96 -6.77
C ASP A 36 6.94 23.43 -6.44
N ASP A 37 6.54 24.39 -7.28
CA ASP A 37 6.76 25.83 -7.03
C ASP A 37 6.01 26.27 -5.76
N ILE A 38 4.77 25.83 -5.56
CA ILE A 38 3.99 26.08 -4.34
C ILE A 38 4.66 25.45 -3.11
N ASN A 39 5.20 24.24 -3.23
CA ASN A 39 5.84 23.53 -2.12
C ASN A 39 7.17 24.17 -1.66
N GLN A 40 7.77 25.09 -2.45
CA GLN A 40 8.95 25.86 -2.06
C GLN A 40 8.61 27.12 -1.23
N LEU A 41 7.33 27.51 -1.17
CA LEU A 41 6.90 28.70 -0.41
C LEU A 41 7.00 28.44 1.10
N PRO A 42 7.15 29.52 1.92
CA PRO A 42 6.98 29.42 3.36
C PRO A 42 5.61 28.81 3.71
N GLU A 43 5.56 28.02 4.79
CA GLU A 43 4.39 27.19 5.12
C GLU A 43 3.05 27.96 5.11
N ALA A 44 3.00 29.15 5.71
CA ALA A 44 1.79 29.96 5.76
C ALA A 44 1.34 30.43 4.36
N GLU A 45 2.28 30.85 3.51
CA GLU A 45 2.01 31.28 2.14
C GLU A 45 1.60 30.09 1.26
N ARG A 46 2.29 28.98 1.40
CA ARG A 46 1.97 27.72 0.74
C ARG A 46 0.53 27.29 1.04
N GLN A 47 0.18 27.26 2.35
CA GLN A 47 -1.15 26.86 2.78
C GLN A 47 -2.23 27.82 2.27
N ALA A 48 -2.01 29.11 2.33
CA ALA A 48 -2.93 30.12 1.81
C ALA A 48 -3.14 29.92 0.30
N ARG A 49 -2.05 29.73 -0.46
CA ARG A 49 -2.11 29.54 -1.91
C ARG A 49 -2.90 28.30 -2.30
N LEU A 50 -2.65 27.17 -1.62
CA LEU A 50 -3.41 25.94 -1.84
C LEU A 50 -4.88 26.10 -1.51
N VAL A 51 -5.20 26.68 -0.37
CA VAL A 51 -6.58 26.89 0.10
C VAL A 51 -7.36 27.79 -0.84
N ASP A 52 -6.79 28.95 -1.24
CA ASP A 52 -7.49 29.91 -2.11
C ASP A 52 -7.76 29.38 -3.51
N SER A 53 -6.86 28.53 -4.01
CA SER A 53 -7.05 27.87 -5.29
C SER A 53 -8.03 26.70 -5.18
N ALA A 54 -7.92 25.87 -4.14
CA ALA A 54 -8.81 24.74 -3.90
C ALA A 54 -10.27 25.17 -3.63
N LYS A 55 -10.49 26.35 -3.04
CA LYS A 55 -11.85 26.95 -2.93
C LYS A 55 -12.55 27.13 -4.27
N LYS A 56 -11.78 27.43 -5.32
CA LYS A 56 -12.32 27.60 -6.68
C LYS A 56 -12.59 26.24 -7.34
N GLU A 57 -11.83 25.22 -6.96
CA GLU A 57 -12.01 23.84 -7.41
C GLU A 57 -13.22 23.17 -6.76
N GLY A 58 -13.49 23.43 -5.49
CA GLY A 58 -14.69 23.03 -4.73
C GLY A 58 -14.82 21.53 -4.45
N THR A 59 -14.03 20.68 -5.08
CA THR A 59 -14.12 19.23 -4.97
C THR A 59 -12.78 18.56 -5.13
N VAL A 60 -12.67 17.30 -4.63
CA VAL A 60 -11.56 16.39 -4.91
C VAL A 60 -12.10 14.97 -5.12
N THR A 61 -11.63 14.29 -6.16
CA THR A 61 -12.01 12.91 -6.46
C THR A 61 -10.93 11.96 -5.99
N TRP A 62 -11.30 11.08 -5.05
CA TRP A 62 -10.40 10.08 -4.47
C TRP A 62 -10.81 8.65 -4.80
N TYR A 63 -9.97 7.89 -5.51
CA TYR A 63 -10.16 6.47 -5.72
C TYR A 63 -9.53 5.68 -4.56
N VAL A 64 -10.36 4.95 -3.79
CA VAL A 64 -10.05 4.46 -2.46
C VAL A 64 -9.98 2.94 -2.41
N ALA A 65 -8.77 2.40 -2.25
CA ALA A 65 -8.53 0.97 -2.02
C ALA A 65 -8.27 0.68 -0.54
N MET A 66 -9.22 1.02 0.32
CA MET A 66 -9.19 0.70 1.75
C MET A 66 -10.59 0.39 2.29
N ASN A 67 -10.68 -0.03 3.55
CA ASN A 67 -11.95 -0.25 4.22
C ASN A 67 -12.80 1.03 4.18
N ARG A 68 -14.09 0.86 3.83
CA ARG A 68 -15.02 2.00 3.67
C ARG A 68 -15.15 2.85 4.93
N ALA A 69 -15.19 2.23 6.12
CA ALA A 69 -15.31 2.97 7.37
C ALA A 69 -14.07 3.87 7.61
N TYR A 70 -12.87 3.34 7.35
CA TYR A 70 -11.63 4.11 7.50
C TYR A 70 -11.58 5.29 6.53
N ALA A 71 -11.98 5.05 5.27
CA ALA A 71 -12.07 6.11 4.28
C ALA A 71 -13.07 7.19 4.70
N GLN A 72 -14.22 6.78 5.23
CA GLN A 72 -15.25 7.73 5.66
C GLN A 72 -14.79 8.62 6.82
N ASP A 73 -14.07 8.05 7.80
CA ASP A 73 -13.53 8.85 8.93
C ASP A 73 -12.50 9.86 8.45
N LEU A 74 -11.64 9.48 7.48
CA LEU A 74 -10.70 10.40 6.85
C LEU A 74 -11.42 11.51 6.06
N ILE A 75 -12.46 11.15 5.29
CA ILE A 75 -13.26 12.11 4.51
C ILE A 75 -13.95 13.11 5.45
N ASN A 76 -14.61 12.62 6.49
CA ASN A 76 -15.29 13.48 7.46
C ASN A 76 -14.34 14.47 8.11
N ALA A 77 -13.13 14.01 8.50
CA ALA A 77 -12.13 14.86 9.12
C ALA A 77 -11.50 15.86 8.14
N PHE A 78 -11.34 15.48 6.86
CA PHE A 78 -10.86 16.36 5.81
C PHE A 78 -11.89 17.44 5.48
N GLU A 79 -13.15 17.07 5.25
CA GLU A 79 -14.24 18.03 4.98
C GLU A 79 -14.51 18.97 6.18
N ALA A 80 -14.32 18.48 7.41
CA ALA A 80 -14.37 19.34 8.60
C ALA A 80 -13.23 20.36 8.66
N GLN A 81 -12.05 20.01 8.15
CA GLN A 81 -10.91 20.93 8.06
C GLN A 81 -11.02 21.91 6.89
N TYR A 82 -11.60 21.45 5.78
CA TYR A 82 -11.76 22.21 4.54
C TYR A 82 -13.24 22.19 4.08
N PRO A 83 -14.15 22.90 4.78
CA PRO A 83 -15.59 22.80 4.55
C PRO A 83 -16.05 23.32 3.18
N PHE A 84 -15.17 23.97 2.46
CA PHE A 84 -15.38 24.41 1.07
C PHE A 84 -15.07 23.32 0.03
N LEU A 85 -14.52 22.16 0.45
CA LEU A 85 -14.24 21.02 -0.43
C LEU A 85 -15.20 19.88 -0.17
N LYS A 86 -15.65 19.24 -1.26
CA LYS A 86 -16.39 17.98 -1.22
C LYS A 86 -15.55 16.84 -1.76
N VAL A 87 -15.50 15.73 -1.03
CA VAL A 87 -14.77 14.53 -1.46
C VAL A 87 -15.69 13.60 -2.24
N ASN A 88 -15.38 13.37 -3.50
CA ASN A 88 -16.02 12.35 -4.34
C ASN A 88 -15.21 11.05 -4.24
N ALA A 89 -15.64 10.12 -3.39
CA ALA A 89 -14.92 8.88 -3.15
C ALA A 89 -15.45 7.71 -3.99
N LEU A 90 -14.58 7.07 -4.77
CA LEU A 90 -14.86 5.79 -5.42
C LEU A 90 -14.13 4.67 -4.69
N THR A 91 -14.86 3.86 -3.92
CA THR A 91 -14.28 2.74 -3.17
C THR A 91 -14.26 1.46 -4.00
N GLY A 92 -13.15 0.74 -3.99
CA GLY A 92 -13.01 -0.53 -4.72
C GLY A 92 -11.79 -1.34 -4.31
N GLY A 93 -11.68 -2.55 -4.83
CA GLY A 93 -10.47 -3.36 -4.67
C GLY A 93 -9.28 -2.76 -5.41
N GLY A 94 -8.08 -2.83 -4.82
CA GLY A 94 -6.89 -2.16 -5.35
C GLY A 94 -6.55 -2.52 -6.80
N GLY A 95 -6.71 -3.80 -7.19
CA GLY A 95 -6.49 -4.24 -8.57
C GLY A 95 -7.52 -3.67 -9.56
N ALA A 96 -8.81 -3.63 -9.17
CA ALA A 96 -9.87 -3.05 -10.00
C ALA A 96 -9.66 -1.55 -10.22
N LEU A 97 -9.31 -0.82 -9.15
CA LEU A 97 -9.00 0.62 -9.23
C LEU A 97 -7.74 0.90 -10.05
N LEU A 98 -6.70 0.06 -9.91
CA LEU A 98 -5.50 0.16 -10.76
C LEU A 98 -5.86 0.01 -12.25
N ASN A 99 -6.62 -1.03 -12.60
CA ASN A 99 -7.04 -1.25 -13.99
C ASN A 99 -7.88 -0.09 -14.52
N ARG A 100 -8.75 0.47 -13.70
CA ARG A 100 -9.56 1.65 -14.03
C ARG A 100 -8.67 2.87 -14.29
N VAL A 101 -7.75 3.20 -13.39
CA VAL A 101 -6.78 4.29 -13.54
C VAL A 101 -6.00 4.17 -14.84
N LEU A 102 -5.48 2.97 -15.14
CA LEU A 102 -4.73 2.72 -16.37
C LEU A 102 -5.63 2.82 -17.62
N ALA A 103 -6.88 2.40 -17.55
CA ALA A 103 -7.83 2.52 -18.67
C ALA A 103 -8.22 3.98 -18.93
N GLU A 104 -8.54 4.74 -17.90
CA GLU A 104 -8.87 6.17 -17.97
C GLU A 104 -7.67 6.97 -18.52
N HIS A 105 -6.46 6.66 -18.04
CA HIS A 105 -5.25 7.31 -18.55
C HIS A 105 -5.03 7.04 -20.04
N ARG A 106 -5.16 5.77 -20.50
CA ARG A 106 -5.07 5.42 -21.93
C ARG A 106 -6.13 6.12 -22.77
N ALA A 107 -7.35 6.25 -22.23
CA ALA A 107 -8.46 6.96 -22.87
C ALA A 107 -8.32 8.48 -22.80
N LYS A 108 -7.29 9.03 -22.11
CA LYS A 108 -7.13 10.46 -21.81
C LYS A 108 -8.32 11.08 -21.09
N SER A 109 -9.01 10.28 -20.27
CA SER A 109 -10.15 10.66 -19.46
C SER A 109 -9.74 10.70 -17.99
N PHE A 110 -9.25 11.84 -17.53
CA PHE A 110 -8.68 12.01 -16.19
C PHE A 110 -9.79 12.32 -15.19
N GLN A 111 -10.32 11.29 -14.51
CA GLN A 111 -11.49 11.40 -13.64
C GLN A 111 -11.17 11.43 -12.15
N TYR A 112 -9.89 11.26 -11.77
CA TYR A 112 -9.46 11.23 -10.38
C TYR A 112 -8.33 12.22 -10.12
N ASP A 113 -8.30 12.76 -8.92
CA ASP A 113 -7.26 13.66 -8.43
C ASP A 113 -6.18 12.90 -7.70
N VAL A 114 -6.61 12.04 -6.78
CA VAL A 114 -5.73 11.17 -5.99
C VAL A 114 -6.29 9.75 -5.95
N PHE A 115 -5.40 8.77 -5.80
CA PHE A 115 -5.82 7.41 -5.53
C PHE A 115 -4.81 6.66 -4.67
N ASN A 116 -5.27 5.58 -4.03
CA ASN A 116 -4.40 4.71 -3.28
C ASN A 116 -4.55 3.25 -3.73
N THR A 117 -3.42 2.55 -3.76
CA THR A 117 -3.32 1.12 -3.98
C THR A 117 -2.00 0.63 -3.35
N ARG A 118 -1.64 -0.63 -3.55
CA ARG A 118 -0.37 -1.17 -3.02
C ARG A 118 0.84 -0.50 -3.68
N SER A 119 1.89 -0.21 -2.92
CA SER A 119 3.13 0.40 -3.43
C SER A 119 3.82 -0.42 -4.53
N MET A 120 3.61 -1.74 -4.56
CA MET A 120 4.12 -2.65 -5.60
C MET A 120 3.67 -2.30 -7.02
N THR A 121 2.61 -1.50 -7.18
CA THR A 121 2.11 -1.09 -8.50
C THR A 121 2.78 0.17 -9.05
N ILE A 122 3.68 0.80 -8.29
CA ILE A 122 4.28 2.10 -8.64
C ILE A 122 4.99 2.08 -10.00
N ASN A 123 5.74 1.02 -10.31
CA ASN A 123 6.45 0.92 -11.59
C ASN A 123 5.49 0.83 -12.78
N THR A 124 4.38 0.09 -12.62
CA THR A 124 3.32 0.04 -13.63
C THR A 124 2.71 1.42 -13.87
N LEU A 125 2.44 2.17 -12.80
CA LEU A 125 1.87 3.51 -12.86
C LEU A 125 2.85 4.53 -13.48
N LYS A 126 4.13 4.47 -13.07
CA LYS A 126 5.21 5.32 -13.64
C LYS A 126 5.40 5.05 -15.13
N LYS A 127 5.48 3.78 -15.55
CA LYS A 127 5.63 3.38 -16.96
C LYS A 127 4.44 3.82 -17.81
N ALA A 128 3.23 3.80 -17.25
CA ALA A 128 2.03 4.29 -17.91
C ALA A 128 1.94 5.83 -17.95
N GLY A 129 2.74 6.56 -17.17
CA GLY A 129 2.61 8.01 -17.00
C GLY A 129 1.34 8.43 -16.25
N ALA A 130 0.74 7.52 -15.47
CA ALA A 130 -0.55 7.75 -14.82
C ALA A 130 -0.47 8.58 -13.54
N ILE A 131 0.71 8.68 -12.94
CA ILE A 131 0.97 9.43 -11.71
C ILE A 131 2.07 10.47 -11.92
N MET A 132 2.01 11.55 -11.15
CA MET A 132 3.06 12.56 -11.06
C MET A 132 3.75 12.54 -9.70
N ARG A 133 4.89 13.20 -9.60
CA ARG A 133 5.60 13.42 -8.33
C ARG A 133 4.87 14.46 -7.50
N TYR A 134 4.82 14.23 -6.19
CA TYR A 134 4.34 15.22 -5.24
C TYR A 134 5.24 15.24 -4.00
N ARG A 135 6.08 16.25 -3.92
CA ARG A 135 7.08 16.42 -2.86
C ARG A 135 6.56 17.35 -1.75
N SER A 136 5.49 16.91 -1.09
CA SER A 136 4.93 17.64 0.05
C SER A 136 5.96 17.81 1.18
N PRO A 137 6.01 18.96 1.86
CA PRO A 137 6.79 19.15 3.10
C PRO A 137 6.40 18.18 4.22
N TYR A 138 5.18 17.67 4.24
CA TYR A 138 4.71 16.65 5.21
C TYR A 138 5.50 15.35 5.17
N ARG A 139 6.17 15.04 4.06
CA ARG A 139 7.05 13.87 3.91
C ARG A 139 8.18 13.85 4.93
N ASN A 140 8.66 15.02 5.38
CA ASN A 140 9.72 15.15 6.39
C ASN A 140 9.31 14.55 7.75
N SER A 141 8.00 14.47 8.01
CA SER A 141 7.44 13.86 9.22
C SER A 141 7.26 12.36 9.11
N LEU A 142 7.46 11.77 7.93
CA LEU A 142 7.31 10.34 7.72
C LEU A 142 8.60 9.57 8.04
N ARG A 143 8.43 8.32 8.50
CA ARG A 143 9.51 7.36 8.72
C ARG A 143 10.13 6.93 7.39
N ASP A 144 11.37 6.49 7.44
CA ASP A 144 12.03 5.86 6.31
C ASP A 144 11.22 4.65 5.80
N GLY A 145 11.18 4.46 4.49
CA GLY A 145 10.35 3.45 3.83
C GLY A 145 8.90 3.87 3.55
N PHE A 146 8.43 5.00 4.13
CA PHE A 146 7.10 5.55 3.83
C PHE A 146 7.10 6.55 2.68
N TYR A 147 8.23 6.85 2.11
CA TYR A 147 8.35 7.72 0.94
C TYR A 147 9.56 7.31 0.10
N ASP A 148 9.50 7.59 -1.20
CA ASP A 148 10.63 7.45 -2.10
C ASP A 148 11.38 8.78 -2.28
N LYS A 149 12.60 8.74 -2.81
CA LYS A 149 13.39 9.96 -3.07
C LYS A 149 12.82 10.79 -4.20
N GLU A 150 12.16 10.17 -5.17
CA GLU A 150 11.66 10.82 -6.37
C GLU A 150 10.38 11.64 -6.11
N GLY A 151 9.53 11.26 -5.15
CA GLY A 151 8.29 11.95 -4.83
C GLY A 151 7.03 11.28 -5.35
N TYR A 152 7.11 10.09 -5.90
CA TYR A 152 5.94 9.34 -6.36
C TYR A 152 5.22 8.62 -5.23
N LEU A 153 5.96 8.15 -4.21
CA LEU A 153 5.43 7.37 -3.11
C LEU A 153 5.30 8.23 -1.86
N ASN A 154 4.07 8.37 -1.37
CA ASN A 154 3.71 9.11 -0.17
C ASN A 154 2.86 8.20 0.72
N GLY A 155 3.47 7.51 1.69
CA GLY A 155 2.84 6.45 2.47
C GLY A 155 1.85 6.92 3.50
N ILE A 156 0.68 6.29 3.52
CA ILE A 156 -0.34 6.52 4.54
C ILE A 156 -0.15 5.51 5.68
N PHE A 157 -0.15 4.21 5.37
CA PHE A 157 0.01 3.15 6.35
C PHE A 157 0.58 1.86 5.72
N ALA A 158 1.10 0.99 6.58
CA ALA A 158 1.41 -0.40 6.26
C ALA A 158 0.67 -1.34 7.23
N THR A 159 0.68 -2.64 6.92
CA THR A 159 0.08 -3.67 7.76
C THR A 159 1.18 -4.61 8.24
N PRO A 160 1.62 -4.50 9.49
CA PRO A 160 2.54 -5.46 10.08
C PRO A 160 1.93 -6.85 10.13
N LEU A 161 2.75 -7.87 9.90
CA LEU A 161 2.36 -9.27 9.96
C LEU A 161 2.93 -9.90 11.23
N VAL A 162 2.09 -10.68 11.91
CA VAL A 162 2.39 -11.29 13.20
C VAL A 162 2.08 -12.77 13.17
N PHE A 163 2.66 -13.55 14.08
CA PHE A 163 2.26 -14.92 14.31
C PHE A 163 1.10 -14.92 15.28
N ILE A 164 -0.11 -15.26 14.79
CA ILE A 164 -1.32 -15.38 15.63
C ILE A 164 -1.45 -16.83 16.08
N PHE A 165 -1.68 -17.08 17.35
CA PHE A 165 -1.84 -18.42 17.88
C PHE A 165 -3.06 -18.56 18.80
N ASN A 166 -3.64 -19.77 18.82
CA ASN A 166 -4.76 -20.10 19.71
C ASN A 166 -4.24 -20.36 21.13
N THR A 167 -4.69 -19.60 22.13
CA THR A 167 -4.22 -19.68 23.52
C THR A 167 -4.70 -20.92 24.29
N LYS A 168 -5.68 -21.66 23.75
CA LYS A 168 -6.15 -22.95 24.32
C LYS A 168 -5.31 -24.12 23.83
N LEU A 169 -4.65 -23.97 22.66
CA LEU A 169 -3.87 -25.03 22.00
C LEU A 169 -2.36 -24.83 22.12
N VAL A 170 -1.93 -23.58 22.28
CA VAL A 170 -0.51 -23.18 22.31
C VAL A 170 -0.25 -22.38 23.59
N ASN A 171 0.66 -22.87 24.42
CA ASN A 171 1.13 -22.12 25.57
C ASN A 171 1.93 -20.91 25.08
N ARG A 172 1.71 -19.73 25.67
CA ARG A 172 2.41 -18.48 25.29
C ARG A 172 3.94 -18.61 25.32
N LYS A 173 4.48 -19.39 26.25
CA LYS A 173 5.94 -19.61 26.36
C LYS A 173 6.50 -20.47 25.23
N GLU A 174 5.66 -21.24 24.55
CA GLU A 174 6.00 -22.14 23.46
C GLU A 174 5.59 -21.63 22.09
N ALA A 175 4.83 -20.53 22.05
CA ALA A 175 4.37 -19.90 20.83
C ALA A 175 5.57 -19.40 20.00
N PRO A 176 5.57 -19.59 18.66
CA PRO A 176 6.69 -19.20 17.83
C PRO A 176 6.92 -17.69 17.91
N ALA A 177 8.18 -17.28 17.98
CA ALA A 177 8.59 -15.89 18.02
C ALA A 177 9.57 -15.53 16.88
N SER A 178 10.08 -16.52 16.15
CA SER A 178 10.95 -16.35 14.98
C SER A 178 10.55 -17.26 13.83
N ILE A 179 11.08 -17.01 12.64
CA ILE A 179 10.87 -17.90 11.47
C ILE A 179 11.45 -19.29 11.75
N GLU A 180 12.60 -19.35 12.45
CA GLU A 180 13.27 -20.58 12.84
C GLU A 180 12.39 -21.40 13.79
N ASP A 181 11.65 -20.77 14.70
CA ASP A 181 10.72 -21.47 15.60
C ASP A 181 9.60 -22.19 14.84
N LEU A 182 9.15 -21.63 13.70
CA LEU A 182 8.15 -22.25 12.85
C LEU A 182 8.64 -23.54 12.20
N LEU A 183 9.96 -23.75 12.12
CA LEU A 183 10.57 -24.95 11.54
C LEU A 183 10.60 -26.14 12.51
N ASN A 184 10.17 -25.96 13.77
CA ASN A 184 10.09 -27.04 14.73
C ASN A 184 9.03 -28.06 14.31
N LEU A 185 9.37 -29.35 14.39
CA LEU A 185 8.50 -30.46 13.98
C LEU A 185 7.13 -30.50 14.71
N LYS A 186 7.04 -29.91 15.90
CA LYS A 186 5.76 -29.81 16.64
C LYS A 186 4.68 -29.03 15.87
N TRP A 187 5.06 -28.22 14.89
CA TRP A 187 4.15 -27.38 14.08
C TRP A 187 3.71 -28.02 12.76
N VAL A 188 4.28 -29.17 12.38
CA VAL A 188 3.94 -29.85 11.11
C VAL A 188 2.42 -30.08 11.03
N GLY A 189 1.79 -29.55 9.95
CA GLY A 189 0.37 -29.66 9.69
C GLY A 189 -0.55 -28.82 10.61
N LYS A 190 0.02 -27.99 11.51
CA LYS A 190 -0.74 -27.19 12.48
C LYS A 190 -0.75 -25.69 12.19
N MET A 191 0.03 -25.25 11.20
CA MET A 191 0.14 -23.85 10.82
C MET A 191 -0.70 -23.53 9.59
N ALA A 192 -1.19 -22.31 9.52
CA ALA A 192 -1.95 -21.79 8.39
C ALA A 192 -1.31 -20.54 7.80
N VAL A 193 -1.54 -20.33 6.49
CA VAL A 193 -1.01 -19.20 5.70
C VAL A 193 -2.02 -18.76 4.65
N ASP A 194 -2.07 -17.44 4.35
CA ASP A 194 -2.88 -16.89 3.26
C ASP A 194 -2.30 -17.27 1.90
N ASP A 195 -3.15 -17.65 0.93
CA ASP A 195 -2.75 -17.99 -0.44
C ASP A 195 -2.20 -16.80 -1.24
N GLU A 196 -2.35 -15.56 -0.74
CA GLU A 196 -1.89 -14.32 -1.35
C GLU A 196 -0.90 -13.52 -0.48
N SER A 197 -0.17 -14.17 0.42
CA SER A 197 0.80 -13.49 1.30
C SER A 197 2.17 -13.26 0.64
N PHE A 198 2.17 -12.82 -0.61
CA PHE A 198 3.38 -12.58 -1.39
C PHE A 198 4.31 -11.55 -0.74
N ASP A 199 3.73 -10.51 -0.14
CA ASP A 199 4.48 -9.46 0.56
C ASP A 199 5.25 -10.01 1.77
N TRP A 200 4.72 -11.03 2.45
CA TRP A 200 5.41 -11.72 3.53
C TRP A 200 6.71 -12.40 3.04
N LEU A 201 6.61 -13.12 1.91
CA LEU A 201 7.79 -13.73 1.28
C LEU A 201 8.78 -12.66 0.83
N ALA A 202 8.31 -11.58 0.19
CA ALA A 202 9.17 -10.49 -0.23
C ALA A 202 9.94 -9.86 0.93
N ALA A 203 9.28 -9.62 2.08
CA ALA A 203 9.92 -9.10 3.27
C ALA A 203 10.98 -10.06 3.82
N LEU A 204 10.72 -11.37 3.78
CA LEU A 204 11.69 -12.42 4.16
C LEU A 204 12.93 -12.38 3.25
N LEU A 205 12.73 -12.30 1.93
CA LEU A 205 13.79 -12.21 0.93
C LEU A 205 14.58 -10.90 1.01
N ASP A 206 13.92 -9.80 1.38
CA ASP A 206 14.57 -8.50 1.55
C ASP A 206 15.45 -8.47 2.81
N TYR A 207 15.01 -9.14 3.88
CA TYR A 207 15.76 -9.19 5.12
C TYR A 207 16.96 -10.12 5.08
N TYR A 208 16.76 -11.38 4.67
CA TYR A 208 17.79 -12.41 4.70
C TYR A 208 18.62 -12.50 3.41
N GLY A 209 18.19 -11.79 2.34
CA GLY A 209 18.69 -12.03 0.98
C GLY A 209 18.00 -13.21 0.31
N GLU A 210 18.01 -13.23 -1.04
CA GLU A 210 17.21 -14.20 -1.81
C GLU A 210 17.61 -15.66 -1.54
N ALA A 211 18.91 -15.96 -1.39
CA ALA A 211 19.38 -17.33 -1.15
C ALA A 211 18.88 -17.88 0.20
N LYS A 212 19.15 -17.17 1.29
CA LYS A 212 18.77 -17.60 2.66
C LYS A 212 17.25 -17.53 2.86
N GLY A 213 16.59 -16.47 2.36
CA GLY A 213 15.13 -16.35 2.45
C GLY A 213 14.41 -17.46 1.69
N THR A 214 14.90 -17.86 0.51
CA THR A 214 14.36 -19.01 -0.25
C THR A 214 14.57 -20.33 0.48
N GLU A 215 15.74 -20.55 1.10
CA GLU A 215 16.00 -21.71 1.93
C GLU A 215 14.99 -21.83 3.07
N LEU A 216 14.79 -20.75 3.83
CA LEU A 216 13.84 -20.70 4.94
C LEU A 216 12.40 -20.93 4.49
N ALA A 217 11.97 -20.27 3.42
CA ALA A 217 10.62 -20.45 2.84
C ALA A 217 10.42 -21.90 2.35
N THR A 218 11.44 -22.53 1.74
CA THR A 218 11.37 -23.94 1.32
C THR A 218 11.16 -24.87 2.52
N LYS A 219 11.96 -24.69 3.58
CA LYS A 219 11.81 -25.48 4.82
C LYS A 219 10.44 -25.28 5.46
N LEU A 220 9.92 -24.05 5.43
CA LEU A 220 8.60 -23.74 5.95
C LEU A 220 7.50 -24.42 5.14
N GLY A 221 7.59 -24.44 3.80
CA GLY A 221 6.64 -25.17 2.95
C GLY A 221 6.58 -26.67 3.26
N GLN A 222 7.72 -27.28 3.66
CA GLN A 222 7.76 -28.69 4.09
C GLN A 222 7.04 -28.99 5.41
N GLN A 223 6.62 -27.94 6.15
CA GLN A 223 5.85 -28.06 7.38
C GLN A 223 4.35 -28.42 7.14
N LYS A 224 3.93 -28.71 5.90
CA LYS A 224 2.55 -29.02 5.52
C LYS A 224 1.58 -27.91 5.95
N LEU A 225 1.83 -26.70 5.42
CA LEU A 225 1.00 -25.53 5.73
C LEU A 225 -0.44 -25.72 5.24
N ASN A 226 -1.39 -25.31 6.07
CA ASN A 226 -2.82 -25.23 5.71
C ASN A 226 -3.06 -23.89 4.98
N VAL A 227 -3.38 -23.96 3.71
CA VAL A 227 -3.58 -22.76 2.88
C VAL A 227 -5.06 -22.39 2.85
N ARG A 228 -5.40 -21.15 3.14
CA ARG A 228 -6.75 -20.59 2.99
C ARG A 228 -6.64 -19.20 2.39
N ARG A 229 -7.76 -18.72 1.85
CA ARG A 229 -7.85 -17.36 1.30
C ARG A 229 -8.47 -16.41 2.32
N GLY A 230 -7.73 -15.35 2.62
CA GLY A 230 -8.19 -14.20 3.37
C GLY A 230 -7.79 -14.22 4.85
N PRO A 231 -7.05 -13.20 5.28
CA PRO A 231 -6.48 -13.13 6.63
C PRO A 231 -7.55 -13.09 7.73
N THR A 232 -8.69 -12.45 7.48
CA THR A 232 -9.79 -12.41 8.46
C THR A 232 -10.37 -13.80 8.72
N LEU A 233 -10.53 -14.63 7.66
CA LEU A 233 -10.98 -16.02 7.80
C LEU A 233 -9.93 -16.86 8.54
N LEU A 234 -8.65 -16.72 8.19
CA LEU A 234 -7.56 -17.45 8.86
C LEU A 234 -7.53 -17.18 10.36
N THR A 235 -7.56 -15.91 10.76
CA THR A 235 -7.61 -15.53 12.18
C THR A 235 -8.85 -16.11 12.90
N GLN A 236 -10.01 -16.19 12.21
CA GLN A 236 -11.21 -16.83 12.77
C GLN A 236 -11.02 -18.34 12.95
N LEU A 237 -10.42 -19.03 11.99
CA LEU A 237 -10.16 -20.46 12.07
C LEU A 237 -9.14 -20.81 13.17
N VAL A 238 -8.11 -19.98 13.35
CA VAL A 238 -7.20 -20.09 14.49
C VAL A 238 -7.96 -19.88 15.81
N ALA A 239 -8.81 -18.88 15.91
CA ALA A 239 -9.62 -18.63 17.11
C ALA A 239 -10.57 -19.79 17.41
N ALA A 240 -11.12 -20.44 16.38
CA ALA A 240 -11.96 -21.64 16.51
C ALA A 240 -11.17 -22.91 16.91
N GLY A 241 -9.82 -22.90 16.75
CA GLY A 241 -8.96 -24.04 17.07
C GLY A 241 -8.75 -25.02 15.92
N GLU A 242 -9.14 -24.65 14.68
CA GLU A 242 -8.85 -25.47 13.49
C GLU A 242 -7.35 -25.51 13.21
N PHE A 243 -6.67 -24.37 13.40
CA PHE A 243 -5.22 -24.25 13.29
C PHE A 243 -4.62 -23.73 14.59
N PHE A 244 -3.36 -24.10 14.84
CA PHE A 244 -2.65 -23.67 16.05
C PHE A 244 -2.04 -22.29 15.89
N VAL A 245 -1.49 -22.01 14.69
CA VAL A 245 -0.76 -20.78 14.38
C VAL A 245 -1.09 -20.31 12.95
N GLU A 246 -1.36 -19.02 12.78
CA GLU A 246 -1.34 -18.31 11.52
C GLU A 246 0.00 -17.56 11.42
N ILE A 247 0.78 -17.79 10.34
CA ILE A 247 2.16 -17.32 10.25
C ILE A 247 2.30 -15.93 9.62
N ASP A 248 1.26 -15.40 9.02
CA ASP A 248 1.19 -14.14 8.29
C ASP A 248 -0.02 -13.29 8.68
N GLY A 249 -0.48 -13.47 9.90
CA GLY A 249 -1.67 -12.81 10.44
C GLY A 249 -1.53 -11.29 10.45
N HIS A 250 -2.60 -10.60 10.12
CA HIS A 250 -2.63 -9.15 10.17
C HIS A 250 -2.70 -8.64 11.61
N HIS A 251 -1.77 -7.78 12.02
CA HIS A 251 -1.69 -7.28 13.39
C HIS A 251 -3.01 -6.65 13.89
N GLN A 252 -3.68 -5.81 13.08
CA GLN A 252 -4.95 -5.20 13.46
C GLN A 252 -6.09 -6.22 13.64
N GLU A 253 -6.09 -7.33 12.88
CA GLU A 253 -7.06 -8.41 13.06
C GLU A 253 -6.82 -9.14 14.38
N ALA A 254 -5.56 -9.42 14.71
CA ALA A 254 -5.18 -10.03 15.98
C ALA A 254 -5.66 -9.17 17.17
N ILE A 255 -5.38 -7.87 17.14
CA ILE A 255 -5.83 -6.92 18.18
C ILE A 255 -7.35 -6.92 18.29
N ALA A 256 -8.06 -6.76 17.17
CA ALA A 256 -9.51 -6.67 17.15
C ALA A 256 -10.16 -7.92 17.70
N LYS A 257 -9.72 -9.12 17.29
CA LYS A 257 -10.26 -10.40 17.76
C LYS A 257 -9.91 -10.68 19.21
N LYS A 258 -8.68 -10.37 19.65
CA LYS A 258 -8.27 -10.49 21.05
C LYS A 258 -9.10 -9.59 21.95
N LYS A 259 -9.33 -8.32 21.56
CA LYS A 259 -10.20 -7.38 22.31
C LYS A 259 -11.66 -7.84 22.36
N ALA A 260 -12.12 -8.55 21.34
CA ALA A 260 -13.46 -9.18 21.31
C ALA A 260 -13.55 -10.47 22.13
N GLY A 261 -12.50 -10.87 22.85
CA GLY A 261 -12.49 -12.04 23.72
C GLY A 261 -12.20 -13.38 23.03
N ALA A 262 -11.75 -13.36 21.77
CA ALA A 262 -11.33 -14.58 21.10
C ALA A 262 -10.11 -15.22 21.80
N PRO A 263 -10.02 -16.56 21.88
CA PRO A 263 -8.92 -17.25 22.54
C PRO A 263 -7.66 -17.25 21.67
N ILE A 264 -7.17 -16.07 21.31
CA ILE A 264 -5.95 -15.88 20.51
C ILE A 264 -5.02 -14.89 21.19
N ASP A 265 -3.73 -15.04 20.88
CA ASP A 265 -2.71 -14.04 21.15
C ASP A 265 -1.75 -14.00 19.97
N TYR A 266 -0.76 -13.11 19.99
CA TYR A 266 0.17 -12.98 18.87
C TYR A 266 1.59 -12.61 19.36
N ASN A 267 2.57 -12.94 18.53
CA ASN A 267 3.96 -12.49 18.65
C ASN A 267 4.38 -11.71 17.42
N PHE A 268 5.12 -10.62 17.64
CA PHE A 268 5.87 -9.98 16.56
C PHE A 268 7.06 -10.88 16.20
N PRO A 269 7.22 -11.26 14.92
CA PRO A 269 8.36 -12.07 14.48
C PRO A 269 9.70 -11.41 14.78
N GLN A 270 10.68 -12.21 15.16
CA GLN A 270 12.07 -11.82 15.35
C GLN A 270 12.93 -12.45 14.23
N PRO A 271 14.03 -11.82 13.81
CA PRO A 271 14.58 -10.53 14.26
C PRO A 271 13.95 -9.30 13.55
N PHE A 272 12.93 -9.47 12.75
CA PHE A 272 12.22 -8.41 12.07
C PHE A 272 10.71 -8.70 11.97
N VAL A 273 9.92 -7.67 11.83
CA VAL A 273 8.47 -7.75 11.57
C VAL A 273 8.23 -7.57 10.07
N PRO A 274 7.78 -8.60 9.35
CA PRO A 274 7.34 -8.40 7.97
C PRO A 274 6.13 -7.49 7.93
N ALA A 275 6.00 -6.68 6.89
CA ALA A 275 4.79 -5.90 6.64
C ALA A 275 4.29 -6.15 5.22
N LYS A 276 2.97 -6.00 5.03
CA LYS A 276 2.43 -5.90 3.67
C LYS A 276 2.94 -4.62 3.01
N SER A 277 2.94 -4.60 1.69
CA SER A 277 3.32 -3.43 0.91
C SER A 277 2.55 -2.19 1.41
N LEU A 278 3.26 -1.08 1.40
CA LEU A 278 2.75 0.22 1.81
C LEU A 278 1.49 0.58 1.01
N ILE A 279 0.57 1.26 1.65
CA ILE A 279 -0.55 1.93 0.99
C ILE A 279 -0.22 3.41 0.91
N PRO A 280 0.28 3.89 -0.23
CA PRO A 280 0.54 5.31 -0.44
C PRO A 280 -0.68 6.03 -0.98
N ILE A 281 -0.64 7.35 -0.96
CA ILE A 281 -1.46 8.21 -1.80
C ILE A 281 -0.66 8.58 -3.05
N TYR A 282 -1.23 8.35 -4.21
CA TYR A 282 -0.70 8.73 -5.51
C TYR A 282 -1.47 9.93 -6.05
N MET A 283 -0.73 10.88 -6.65
CA MET A 283 -1.30 12.00 -7.37
C MET A 283 -1.53 11.61 -8.83
N SER A 284 -2.70 11.92 -9.39
CA SER A 284 -2.92 11.81 -10.82
C SER A 284 -1.87 12.61 -11.60
N SER A 285 -1.42 12.11 -12.74
CA SER A 285 -0.52 12.89 -13.60
C SER A 285 -1.22 14.12 -14.23
N ARG A 286 -2.55 14.13 -14.19
CA ARG A 286 -3.41 15.23 -14.66
C ARG A 286 -4.64 15.34 -13.76
N PRO A 287 -4.45 15.82 -12.52
CA PRO A 287 -5.58 15.94 -11.60
C PRO A 287 -6.53 17.04 -12.10
N PRO A 288 -7.84 16.79 -12.19
CA PRO A 288 -8.82 17.83 -12.47
C PRO A 288 -8.79 19.00 -11.47
N HIS A 289 -8.41 18.71 -10.21
CA HIS A 289 -8.39 19.67 -9.10
C HIS A 289 -7.04 19.61 -8.35
N PRO A 290 -5.94 20.16 -8.96
CA PRO A 290 -4.57 19.93 -8.45
C PRO A 290 -4.34 20.48 -7.03
N HIS A 291 -4.95 21.60 -6.66
CA HIS A 291 -4.75 22.20 -5.33
C HIS A 291 -5.54 21.43 -4.26
N ALA A 292 -6.77 21.02 -4.56
CA ALA A 292 -7.56 20.16 -3.67
C ALA A 292 -6.92 18.77 -3.50
N ALA A 293 -6.32 18.21 -4.58
CA ALA A 293 -5.53 17.00 -4.55
C ALA A 293 -4.31 17.13 -3.62
N ALA A 294 -3.58 18.26 -3.69
CA ALA A 294 -2.46 18.55 -2.81
C ALA A 294 -2.89 18.63 -1.34
N LEU A 295 -3.99 19.34 -1.04
CA LEU A 295 -4.55 19.41 0.32
C LEU A 295 -4.96 18.04 0.85
N MET A 296 -5.56 17.16 0.00
CA MET A 296 -5.94 15.82 0.40
C MET A 296 -4.70 14.95 0.67
N ALA A 297 -3.68 15.00 -0.19
CA ALA A 297 -2.44 14.26 0.02
C ALA A 297 -1.71 14.72 1.30
N ASP A 298 -1.63 16.03 1.53
CA ASP A 298 -1.05 16.60 2.74
C ASP A 298 -1.81 16.17 4.01
N PHE A 299 -3.15 16.22 3.97
CA PHE A 299 -3.99 15.77 5.06
C PHE A 299 -3.75 14.30 5.41
N LEU A 300 -3.67 13.42 4.41
CA LEU A 300 -3.43 11.99 4.62
C LEU A 300 -2.02 11.69 5.18
N MET A 301 -1.04 12.54 4.91
CA MET A 301 0.31 12.46 5.51
C MET A 301 0.42 13.22 6.84
N SER A 302 -0.51 14.12 7.15
CA SER A 302 -0.51 14.91 8.37
C SER A 302 -0.66 14.04 9.62
N LYS A 303 -0.25 14.59 10.77
CA LYS A 303 -0.46 13.93 12.06
C LYS A 303 -1.93 13.55 12.27
N LYS A 304 -2.87 14.47 11.98
CA LYS A 304 -4.32 14.24 12.14
C LYS A 304 -4.84 13.08 11.27
N GLY A 305 -4.51 13.07 9.98
CA GLY A 305 -4.92 11.97 9.08
C GLY A 305 -4.34 10.63 9.50
N GLN A 306 -3.09 10.63 9.93
CA GLN A 306 -2.42 9.41 10.37
C GLN A 306 -2.85 8.94 11.77
N GLU A 307 -3.26 9.83 12.69
CA GLU A 307 -3.89 9.46 13.96
C GLU A 307 -5.20 8.71 13.75
N ILE A 308 -6.01 9.10 12.76
CA ILE A 308 -7.23 8.37 12.39
C ILE A 308 -6.88 6.94 11.96
N MET A 309 -5.89 6.77 11.09
CA MET A 309 -5.47 5.44 10.64
C MET A 309 -4.85 4.61 11.77
N SER A 310 -4.08 5.24 12.66
CA SER A 310 -3.55 4.58 13.87
C SER A 310 -4.67 4.13 14.80
N GLY A 311 -5.75 4.93 14.95
CA GLY A 311 -6.95 4.55 15.70
C GLY A 311 -7.63 3.28 15.18
N HIS A 312 -7.52 3.01 13.87
CA HIS A 312 -7.95 1.76 13.22
C HIS A 312 -6.91 0.63 13.31
N GLY A 313 -5.88 0.75 14.13
CA GLY A 313 -4.85 -0.26 14.33
C GLY A 313 -3.84 -0.37 13.17
N ARG A 314 -3.75 0.65 12.32
CA ARG A 314 -2.77 0.67 11.23
C ARG A 314 -1.42 1.21 11.70
N TRP A 315 -0.35 0.62 11.20
CA TRP A 315 0.99 1.16 11.41
C TRP A 315 1.22 2.29 10.39
N VAL A 316 1.42 3.49 10.92
CA VAL A 316 1.46 4.73 10.15
C VAL A 316 2.87 5.29 10.00
N GLY A 317 3.08 6.12 8.97
CA GLY A 317 4.38 6.69 8.65
C GLY A 317 4.81 7.83 9.56
N HIS A 318 3.90 8.57 10.17
CA HIS A 318 4.23 9.79 10.91
C HIS A 318 5.05 9.49 12.18
N LYS A 319 6.27 10.06 12.28
CA LYS A 319 7.22 9.84 13.39
C LYS A 319 6.68 10.23 14.76
N GLY A 320 5.79 11.22 14.81
CA GLY A 320 5.17 11.71 16.06
C GLY A 320 3.98 10.87 16.54
N ILE A 321 3.71 9.72 15.91
CA ILE A 321 2.64 8.80 16.29
C ILE A 321 3.28 7.48 16.71
N THR A 322 3.14 7.16 17.99
CA THR A 322 3.51 5.86 18.57
C THR A 322 2.24 5.23 19.11
N ALA A 323 1.97 3.98 18.79
CA ALA A 323 0.95 3.21 19.47
C ALA A 323 1.37 3.07 20.95
N LYS A 324 0.42 3.03 21.87
CA LYS A 324 0.75 2.88 23.30
C LYS A 324 0.41 1.46 23.76
N GLY A 325 1.31 0.86 24.55
CA GLY A 325 1.06 -0.41 25.22
C GLY A 325 1.58 -1.64 24.46
N PRO A 326 1.14 -2.84 24.83
CA PRO A 326 1.69 -4.10 24.32
C PRO A 326 1.42 -4.33 22.82
N ASP A 327 0.49 -3.59 22.26
CA ASP A 327 0.15 -3.65 20.83
C ASP A 327 1.08 -2.78 19.96
N ASP A 328 2.02 -2.04 20.59
CA ASP A 328 2.99 -1.22 19.87
C ASP A 328 4.11 -2.06 19.25
N ILE A 329 4.42 -1.76 18.00
CA ILE A 329 5.60 -2.31 17.32
C ILE A 329 6.88 -1.89 18.04
N GLY A 330 6.89 -0.72 18.67
CA GLY A 330 8.06 -0.14 19.34
C GLY A 330 9.22 0.06 18.36
N ASP A 331 10.43 -0.23 18.82
CA ASP A 331 11.68 -0.09 18.06
C ASP A 331 12.00 -1.33 17.18
N ARG A 332 11.05 -2.25 17.01
CA ARG A 332 11.25 -3.44 16.16
C ARG A 332 11.55 -3.02 14.73
N LYS A 333 12.49 -3.73 14.12
CA LYS A 333 12.77 -3.55 12.69
C LYS A 333 11.58 -4.05 11.86
N VAL A 334 10.86 -3.15 11.21
CA VAL A 334 9.80 -3.49 10.27
C VAL A 334 10.40 -3.53 8.86
N VAL A 335 10.11 -4.57 8.10
CA VAL A 335 10.52 -4.71 6.70
C VAL A 335 9.29 -4.61 5.81
N ILE A 336 9.19 -3.48 5.11
CA ILE A 336 8.21 -3.26 4.04
C ILE A 336 8.88 -3.72 2.74
N PRO A 337 8.25 -4.60 1.95
CA PRO A 337 8.81 -5.02 0.67
C PRO A 337 9.12 -3.84 -0.25
N SER A 338 10.33 -3.83 -0.83
CA SER A 338 10.78 -2.76 -1.71
C SER A 338 10.04 -2.80 -3.05
N PRO A 339 9.27 -1.76 -3.41
CA PRO A 339 8.64 -1.70 -4.72
C PRO A 339 9.65 -1.56 -5.87
N ASP A 340 10.83 -0.98 -5.64
CA ASP A 340 11.90 -0.90 -6.63
C ASP A 340 12.45 -2.27 -7.00
N LYS A 341 12.54 -3.18 -6.01
CA LYS A 341 13.01 -4.55 -6.22
C LYS A 341 11.92 -5.46 -6.78
N TRP A 342 10.70 -5.39 -6.22
CA TRP A 342 9.65 -6.37 -6.49
C TRP A 342 8.58 -5.88 -7.46
N GLY A 343 8.45 -4.59 -7.70
CA GLY A 343 7.38 -4.04 -8.54
C GLY A 343 7.34 -4.66 -9.94
N ASP A 344 8.48 -4.75 -10.62
CA ASP A 344 8.59 -5.38 -11.94
C ASP A 344 8.68 -6.92 -11.86
N ARG A 345 9.12 -7.45 -10.72
CA ARG A 345 9.28 -8.89 -10.46
C ARG A 345 8.08 -9.49 -9.71
N TYR A 346 6.95 -8.75 -9.61
CA TYR A 346 5.83 -9.19 -8.77
C TYR A 346 5.23 -10.52 -9.24
N GLN A 347 5.14 -10.78 -10.54
CA GLN A 347 4.69 -12.07 -11.08
C GLN A 347 5.68 -13.21 -10.77
N GLU A 348 6.98 -12.93 -10.79
CA GLU A 348 8.01 -13.87 -10.36
C GLU A 348 7.86 -14.22 -8.87
N LEU A 349 7.63 -13.20 -8.04
CA LEU A 349 7.38 -13.38 -6.61
C LEU A 349 6.16 -14.26 -6.34
N ILE A 350 5.04 -14.06 -7.06
CA ILE A 350 3.84 -14.90 -6.99
C ILE A 350 4.20 -16.36 -7.36
N GLY A 351 4.92 -16.55 -8.46
CA GLY A 351 5.37 -17.88 -8.89
C GLY A 351 6.25 -18.57 -7.84
N LEU A 352 7.16 -17.81 -7.25
CA LEU A 352 8.05 -18.30 -6.20
C LEU A 352 7.27 -18.69 -4.93
N TYR A 353 6.36 -17.83 -4.48
CA TYR A 353 5.49 -18.09 -3.33
C TYR A 353 4.71 -19.40 -3.52
N ASN A 354 4.03 -19.53 -4.65
CA ASN A 354 3.25 -20.73 -4.98
C ASN A 354 4.12 -21.99 -5.00
N LYS A 355 5.32 -21.90 -5.55
CA LYS A 355 6.27 -23.02 -5.62
C LYS A 355 6.76 -23.44 -4.23
N LEU A 356 7.12 -22.48 -3.39
CA LEU A 356 7.79 -22.75 -2.11
C LEU A 356 6.81 -23.12 -0.99
N LEU A 357 5.64 -22.47 -0.94
CA LEU A 357 4.74 -22.57 0.21
C LEU A 357 3.43 -23.31 -0.11
N LEU A 358 2.89 -23.24 -1.34
CA LEU A 358 1.58 -23.80 -1.65
C LEU A 358 1.64 -25.19 -2.28
N ARG A 359 2.63 -25.50 -3.11
CA ARG A 359 2.68 -26.78 -3.85
C ARG A 359 3.22 -27.98 -3.08
N GLN A 360 3.69 -27.79 -1.86
CA GLN A 360 4.25 -28.89 -1.03
C GLN A 360 3.16 -29.61 -0.19
N GLY A 361 1.91 -29.14 -0.21
CA GLY A 361 0.79 -29.72 0.54
C GLY A 361 -0.13 -30.65 -0.25
N GLY A 362 0.17 -30.99 -1.51
CA GLY A 362 -0.70 -31.77 -2.41
C GLY A 362 0.02 -32.98 -3.01
N SER A 363 0.03 -34.08 -2.30
CA SER A 363 0.10 -35.45 -2.84
C SER A 363 -0.67 -36.38 -1.94
#